data_ea5a76827ac20a8b6e6d583ec503cf8d
#
_entry.id   ea5a76827ac20a8b6e6d583ec503cf8d
#
_cell.length_a   1.000
_cell.length_b   1.000
_cell.length_c   1.000
_cell.angle_alpha   90.00
_cell.angle_beta   90.00
_cell.angle_gamma   90.00
#
_symmetry.space_group_name_H-M   'P 1'
#
loop_
_entity.id
_entity.type
_entity.pdbx_description
1 polymer ?
#
loop_
_entity_poly.entity_id
_entity_poly.type
_entity_poly.pdbx_seq_one_letter_code
_entity_poly.pdbx_strand_id
1 'polypeptide(L)'
;AWLPAVWQQYSPSEKAAWLSLWSHWLFADTLINWAVRLCCEQRASPLWEFNGQLQLNHHGYPETWLNAGAPGPQLPLDRQQQQLEQLISQFIDPVCQTLATFAGHNLTVFWSNAAVRLWQGMQRAAEKQADVQLLEALFAMPRRPDGQVNRLYAPLRTLSGPDGSPRQQRRHCCLIFRLDGHQKCPSCPLLKSENS
;
A
#
# COMPACT_ATOMS: atom_id res chain seq x y z
N ALA A 1 14.56 17.58 -10.17
CA ALA A 1 13.12 17.44 -9.94
C ALA A 1 12.73 16.04 -10.39
N TRP A 2 12.06 15.26 -9.54
CA TRP A 2 11.62 13.88 -9.80
C TRP A 2 10.28 13.83 -10.56
N LEU A 3 9.57 14.95 -10.66
CA LEU A 3 8.30 15.04 -11.37
C LEU A 3 8.53 14.99 -12.90
N PRO A 4 7.65 14.31 -13.65
CA PRO A 4 7.76 14.25 -15.11
C PRO A 4 7.62 15.63 -15.75
N ALA A 5 8.20 15.80 -16.91
CA ALA A 5 8.14 17.09 -17.66
C ALA A 5 6.70 17.55 -17.93
N VAL A 6 5.78 16.59 -18.11
CA VAL A 6 4.35 16.87 -18.34
C VAL A 6 3.56 17.25 -17.08
N TRP A 7 4.18 17.26 -15.90
CA TRP A 7 3.48 17.52 -14.63
C TRP A 7 2.68 18.82 -14.65
N GLN A 8 3.23 19.87 -15.23
CA GLN A 8 2.56 21.17 -15.29
C GLN A 8 1.30 21.15 -16.19
N GLN A 9 1.25 20.23 -17.14
CA GLN A 9 0.14 20.07 -18.08
C GLN A 9 -1.01 19.23 -17.51
N TYR A 10 -0.73 18.44 -16.47
CA TYR A 10 -1.74 17.60 -15.84
C TYR A 10 -2.80 18.44 -15.12
N SER A 11 -4.06 18.10 -15.33
CA SER A 11 -5.17 18.57 -14.50
C SER A 11 -5.00 18.09 -13.05
N PRO A 12 -5.68 18.72 -12.07
CA PRO A 12 -5.65 18.23 -10.68
C PRO A 12 -6.04 16.75 -10.55
N SER A 13 -6.98 16.29 -11.38
CA SER A 13 -7.44 14.89 -11.39
C SER A 13 -6.35 13.93 -11.88
N GLU A 14 -5.61 14.31 -12.93
CA GLU A 14 -4.51 13.51 -13.46
C GLU A 14 -3.31 13.52 -12.52
N LYS A 15 -3.02 14.64 -11.87
CA LYS A 15 -1.98 14.72 -10.82
C LYS A 15 -2.26 13.76 -9.67
N ALA A 16 -3.50 13.72 -9.20
CA ALA A 16 -3.90 12.77 -8.16
C ALA A 16 -3.81 11.32 -8.63
N ALA A 17 -4.19 11.02 -9.88
CA ALA A 17 -4.08 9.68 -10.46
C ALA A 17 -2.62 9.25 -10.65
N TRP A 18 -1.75 10.17 -11.12
CA TRP A 18 -0.33 9.91 -11.31
C TRP A 18 0.37 9.62 -9.98
N LEU A 19 0.13 10.46 -8.95
CA LEU A 19 0.69 10.22 -7.62
C LEU A 19 0.12 8.94 -6.98
N SER A 20 -1.13 8.61 -7.28
CA SER A 20 -1.70 7.33 -6.85
C SER A 20 -0.98 6.15 -7.51
N LEU A 21 -0.71 6.19 -8.82
CA LEU A 21 0.08 5.18 -9.51
C LEU A 21 1.51 5.11 -8.96
N TRP A 22 2.13 6.27 -8.73
CA TRP A 22 3.45 6.37 -8.11
C TRP A 22 3.49 5.67 -6.75
N SER A 23 2.49 5.93 -5.89
CA SER A 23 2.38 5.28 -4.59
C SER A 23 2.14 3.77 -4.70
N HIS A 24 1.46 3.31 -5.73
CA HIS A 24 1.28 1.87 -5.99
C HIS A 24 2.60 1.14 -6.22
N TRP A 25 3.52 1.75 -6.99
CA TRP A 25 4.83 1.19 -7.24
C TRP A 25 5.70 1.23 -5.98
N LEU A 26 5.75 2.38 -5.29
CA LEU A 26 6.50 2.52 -4.05
C LEU A 26 6.06 1.46 -3.02
N PHE A 27 4.75 1.37 -2.75
CA PHE A 27 4.23 0.44 -1.75
C PHE A 27 4.31 -1.02 -2.21
N ALA A 28 4.33 -1.29 -3.52
CA ALA A 28 4.54 -2.65 -4.01
C ALA A 28 5.95 -3.14 -3.69
N ASP A 29 6.95 -2.32 -3.94
CA ASP A 29 8.34 -2.69 -3.66
C ASP A 29 8.65 -2.72 -2.15
N THR A 30 8.11 -1.75 -1.40
CA THR A 30 8.42 -1.61 0.03
C THR A 30 7.54 -2.50 0.92
N LEU A 31 6.20 -2.34 0.87
CA LEU A 31 5.31 -2.95 1.86
C LEU A 31 5.08 -4.45 1.63
N ILE A 32 5.07 -4.91 0.38
CA ILE A 32 4.95 -6.35 0.08
C ILE A 32 6.17 -7.08 0.64
N ASN A 33 7.37 -6.60 0.33
CA ASN A 33 8.61 -7.21 0.78
C ASN A 33 8.77 -7.13 2.31
N TRP A 34 8.36 -5.99 2.91
CA TRP A 34 8.37 -5.81 4.35
C TRP A 34 7.47 -6.82 5.06
N ALA A 35 6.23 -7.00 4.59
CA ALA A 35 5.29 -7.95 5.17
C ALA A 35 5.77 -9.40 5.05
N VAL A 36 6.27 -9.79 3.86
CA VAL A 36 6.84 -11.13 3.66
C VAL A 36 8.01 -11.38 4.60
N ARG A 37 8.91 -10.42 4.75
CA ARG A 37 10.05 -10.55 5.65
C ARG A 37 9.63 -10.64 7.11
N LEU A 38 8.69 -9.78 7.54
CA LEU A 38 8.18 -9.84 8.91
C LEU A 38 7.58 -11.20 9.23
N CYS A 39 6.71 -11.71 8.37
CA CYS A 39 5.98 -12.96 8.64
C CYS A 39 6.85 -14.21 8.43
N CYS A 40 7.66 -14.27 7.38
CA CYS A 40 8.44 -15.47 7.05
C CYS A 40 9.76 -15.56 7.82
N GLU A 41 10.41 -14.43 8.07
CA GLU A 41 11.74 -14.38 8.68
C GLU A 41 11.71 -13.87 10.11
N GLN A 42 10.55 -13.36 10.58
CA GLN A 42 10.38 -12.67 11.85
C GLN A 42 11.38 -11.50 12.01
N ARG A 43 11.71 -10.86 10.89
CA ARG A 43 12.64 -9.73 10.81
C ARG A 43 11.95 -8.58 10.12
N ALA A 44 12.19 -7.37 10.62
CA ALA A 44 11.77 -6.17 9.92
C ALA A 44 12.99 -5.34 9.54
N SER A 45 12.95 -4.80 8.33
CA SER A 45 13.87 -3.73 7.94
C SER A 45 13.14 -2.41 8.13
N PRO A 46 13.66 -1.50 8.95
CA PRO A 46 13.04 -0.18 9.14
C PRO A 46 13.12 0.60 7.83
N LEU A 47 11.98 0.75 7.15
CA LEU A 47 11.86 1.54 5.91
C LEU A 47 12.04 3.04 6.14
N TRP A 48 11.93 3.46 7.39
CA TRP A 48 12.05 4.86 7.83
C TRP A 48 13.48 5.26 8.24
N GLU A 49 14.42 4.33 8.35
CA GLU A 49 15.82 4.65 8.54
C GLU A 49 16.43 5.10 7.21
N PHE A 50 16.83 6.35 7.13
CA PHE A 50 17.16 7.09 5.91
C PHE A 50 18.46 6.68 5.19
N ASN A 51 18.83 5.41 5.23
CA ASN A 51 19.92 4.87 4.41
C ASN A 51 19.44 4.27 3.09
N GLY A 52 18.14 4.33 2.81
CA GLY A 52 17.55 3.81 1.60
C GLY A 52 17.62 4.83 0.45
N GLN A 53 17.90 4.33 -0.75
CA GLN A 53 17.80 5.10 -1.98
C GLN A 53 16.63 4.59 -2.80
N LEU A 54 15.78 5.52 -3.25
CA LEU A 54 14.70 5.21 -4.17
C LEU A 54 15.21 5.40 -5.61
N GLN A 55 15.29 4.31 -6.36
CA GLN A 55 15.52 4.39 -7.79
C GLN A 55 14.20 4.66 -8.51
N LEU A 56 14.24 5.60 -9.44
CA LEU A 56 13.12 5.93 -10.32
C LEU A 56 13.46 5.48 -11.74
N ASN A 57 12.48 4.93 -12.45
CA ASN A 57 12.62 4.65 -13.87
C ASN A 57 12.58 5.94 -14.71
N HIS A 58 12.76 5.83 -16.02
CA HIS A 58 12.79 6.97 -16.94
C HIS A 58 11.47 7.75 -17.01
N HIS A 59 10.35 7.19 -16.54
CA HIS A 59 9.07 7.88 -16.41
C HIS A 59 8.87 8.56 -15.04
N GLY A 60 9.86 8.45 -14.12
CA GLY A 60 9.78 9.01 -12.77
C GLY A 60 8.98 8.16 -11.76
N TYR A 61 8.62 6.93 -12.09
CA TYR A 61 7.98 6.00 -11.15
C TYR A 61 9.01 5.25 -10.31
N PRO A 62 8.68 4.93 -9.04
CA PRO A 62 9.48 4.05 -8.21
C PRO A 62 9.73 2.70 -8.88
N GLU A 63 10.96 2.29 -8.93
CA GLU A 63 11.39 1.01 -9.50
C GLU A 63 11.93 0.09 -8.42
N THR A 64 12.83 0.59 -7.59
CA THR A 64 13.45 -0.19 -6.52
C THR A 64 13.78 0.68 -5.33
N TRP A 65 13.45 0.20 -4.14
CA TRP A 65 13.91 0.77 -2.87
C TRP A 65 15.17 0.02 -2.43
N LEU A 66 16.31 0.64 -2.63
CA LEU A 66 17.59 0.09 -2.18
C LEU A 66 17.77 0.43 -0.69
N ASN A 67 17.58 -0.56 0.15
CA ASN A 67 17.92 -0.44 1.56
C ASN A 67 19.32 -1.01 1.80
N ALA A 68 20.27 -0.17 2.18
CA ALA A 68 21.66 -0.56 2.44
C ALA A 68 21.85 -1.37 3.74
N GLY A 69 20.78 -1.61 4.51
CA GLY A 69 20.85 -2.34 5.77
C GLY A 69 20.83 -3.86 5.60
N ALA A 70 21.71 -4.55 6.29
CA ALA A 70 21.58 -6.00 6.49
C ALA A 70 20.25 -6.31 7.18
N PRO A 71 19.65 -7.50 6.96
CA PRO A 71 18.46 -7.92 7.70
C PRO A 71 18.70 -7.79 9.21
N GLY A 72 17.80 -7.10 9.89
CA GLY A 72 17.86 -6.95 11.35
C GLY A 72 17.79 -8.30 12.08
N PRO A 73 18.01 -8.33 13.39
CA PRO A 73 17.88 -9.55 14.18
C PRO A 73 16.46 -10.11 14.13
N GLN A 74 16.30 -11.37 14.47
CA GLN A 74 14.99 -11.99 14.70
C GLN A 74 14.27 -11.28 15.84
N LEU A 75 12.97 -11.02 15.65
CA LEU A 75 12.17 -10.22 16.59
C LEU A 75 11.12 -11.10 17.30
N PRO A 76 11.01 -11.05 18.61
CA PRO A 76 9.88 -11.61 19.33
C PRO A 76 8.58 -10.84 18.98
N LEU A 77 7.42 -11.43 19.26
CA LEU A 77 6.10 -10.94 18.81
C LEU A 77 5.81 -9.49 19.24
N ASP A 78 6.14 -9.13 20.47
CA ASP A 78 5.97 -7.76 20.98
C ASP A 78 6.80 -6.74 20.18
N ARG A 79 7.98 -7.12 19.74
CA ARG A 79 8.84 -6.30 18.88
C ARG A 79 8.34 -6.25 17.44
N GLN A 80 7.73 -7.33 16.93
CA GLN A 80 7.09 -7.32 15.62
C GLN A 80 5.90 -6.35 15.61
N GLN A 81 5.08 -6.34 16.67
CA GLN A 81 4.00 -5.37 16.82
C GLN A 81 4.53 -3.93 16.86
N GLN A 82 5.57 -3.67 17.64
CA GLN A 82 6.22 -2.36 17.68
C GLN A 82 6.74 -1.93 16.30
N GLN A 83 7.34 -2.83 15.55
CA GLN A 83 7.80 -2.55 14.18
C GLN A 83 6.64 -2.22 13.25
N LEU A 84 5.49 -2.89 13.37
CA LEU A 84 4.31 -2.58 12.60
C LEU A 84 3.76 -1.17 12.91
N GLU A 85 3.72 -0.80 14.17
CA GLU A 85 3.30 0.55 14.59
C GLU A 85 4.27 1.63 14.09
N GLN A 86 5.57 1.36 14.12
CA GLN A 86 6.59 2.24 13.55
C GLN A 86 6.48 2.34 12.03
N LEU A 87 6.24 1.23 11.32
CA LEU A 87 5.98 1.26 9.89
C LEU A 87 4.81 2.20 9.55
N ILE A 88 3.72 2.12 10.31
CA ILE A 88 2.55 2.95 10.11
C ILE A 88 2.87 4.43 10.37
N SER A 89 3.46 4.73 11.53
CA SER A 89 3.65 6.11 11.99
C SER A 89 4.84 6.82 11.33
N GLN A 90 5.91 6.10 10.99
CA GLN A 90 7.15 6.69 10.51
C GLN A 90 7.37 6.55 8.99
N PHE A 91 6.61 5.66 8.33
CA PHE A 91 6.71 5.49 6.88
C PHE A 91 5.37 5.72 6.16
N ILE A 92 4.33 4.91 6.47
CA ILE A 92 3.09 4.96 5.68
C ILE A 92 2.39 6.31 5.83
N ASP A 93 2.19 6.78 7.07
CA ASP A 93 1.46 8.02 7.33
C ASP A 93 2.17 9.25 6.74
N PRO A 94 3.47 9.49 6.99
CA PRO A 94 4.18 10.62 6.38
C PRO A 94 4.17 10.59 4.85
N VAL A 95 4.37 9.43 4.23
CA VAL A 95 4.32 9.27 2.77
C VAL A 95 2.93 9.61 2.24
N CYS A 96 1.87 9.05 2.85
CA CYS A 96 0.50 9.32 2.44
C CYS A 96 0.12 10.80 2.59
N GLN A 97 0.51 11.45 3.67
CA GLN A 97 0.27 12.88 3.91
C GLN A 97 0.99 13.74 2.86
N THR A 98 2.26 13.44 2.61
CA THR A 98 3.05 14.15 1.60
C THR A 98 2.40 14.04 0.22
N LEU A 99 2.06 12.83 -0.20
CA LEU A 99 1.43 12.60 -1.50
C LEU A 99 0.05 13.26 -1.62
N ALA A 100 -0.76 13.24 -0.54
CA ALA A 100 -2.05 13.91 -0.51
C ALA A 100 -1.92 15.43 -0.67
N THR A 101 -0.92 16.02 -0.01
CA THR A 101 -0.61 17.46 -0.12
C THR A 101 -0.20 17.82 -1.54
N PHE A 102 0.72 17.06 -2.14
CA PHE A 102 1.15 17.30 -3.53
C PHE A 102 0.02 17.09 -4.55
N ALA A 103 -0.85 16.11 -4.30
CA ALA A 103 -1.97 15.81 -5.17
C ALA A 103 -3.11 16.84 -5.05
N GLY A 104 -3.16 17.61 -3.96
CA GLY A 104 -4.37 18.38 -3.60
C GLY A 104 -5.60 17.47 -3.48
N HIS A 105 -5.43 16.25 -2.99
CA HIS A 105 -6.46 15.21 -3.01
C HIS A 105 -6.60 14.50 -1.66
N ASN A 106 -7.69 13.73 -1.52
CA ASN A 106 -8.00 13.02 -0.30
C ASN A 106 -6.93 11.97 0.05
N LEU A 107 -6.47 12.03 1.29
CA LEU A 107 -5.52 11.11 1.91
C LEU A 107 -5.91 9.63 1.79
N THR A 108 -7.21 9.33 1.75
CA THR A 108 -7.77 7.96 1.68
C THR A 108 -7.28 7.17 0.47
N VAL A 109 -7.01 7.82 -0.66
CA VAL A 109 -6.50 7.17 -1.87
C VAL A 109 -5.16 6.50 -1.60
N PHE A 110 -4.23 7.23 -0.98
CA PHE A 110 -2.86 6.75 -0.70
C PHE A 110 -2.84 5.68 0.39
N TRP A 111 -3.64 5.87 1.45
CA TRP A 111 -3.83 4.85 2.48
C TRP A 111 -4.43 3.55 1.92
N SER A 112 -5.39 3.65 1.01
CA SER A 112 -5.95 2.48 0.34
C SER A 112 -4.90 1.74 -0.51
N ASN A 113 -3.99 2.48 -1.15
CA ASN A 113 -2.89 1.87 -1.90
C ASN A 113 -1.91 1.13 -0.97
N ALA A 114 -1.52 1.77 0.14
CA ALA A 114 -0.67 1.15 1.15
C ALA A 114 -1.33 -0.12 1.75
N ALA A 115 -2.61 -0.01 2.14
CA ALA A 115 -3.36 -1.11 2.74
C ALA A 115 -3.44 -2.33 1.81
N VAL A 116 -3.75 -2.12 0.52
CA VAL A 116 -3.82 -3.21 -0.47
C VAL A 116 -2.46 -3.87 -0.67
N ARG A 117 -1.37 -3.10 -0.71
CA ARG A 117 -0.02 -3.67 -0.90
C ARG A 117 0.48 -4.42 0.32
N LEU A 118 0.23 -3.89 1.51
CA LEU A 118 0.54 -4.60 2.76
C LEU A 118 -0.26 -5.91 2.87
N TRP A 119 -1.56 -5.87 2.51
CA TRP A 119 -2.41 -7.06 2.45
C TRP A 119 -1.89 -8.09 1.44
N GLN A 120 -1.44 -7.67 0.25
CA GLN A 120 -0.83 -8.57 -0.73
C GLN A 120 0.45 -9.23 -0.20
N GLY A 121 1.25 -8.49 0.56
CA GLY A 121 2.42 -9.04 1.23
C GLY A 121 2.05 -10.11 2.26
N MET A 122 1.02 -9.86 3.06
CA MET A 122 0.45 -10.84 3.99
C MET A 122 -0.01 -12.11 3.26
N GLN A 123 -0.75 -11.98 2.13
CA GLN A 123 -1.20 -13.14 1.36
C GLN A 123 -0.01 -13.95 0.81
N ARG A 124 1.04 -13.30 0.29
CA ARG A 124 2.25 -13.98 -0.16
C ARG A 124 2.99 -14.72 0.97
N ALA A 125 2.94 -14.19 2.18
CA ALA A 125 3.50 -14.86 3.35
C ALA A 125 2.64 -16.07 3.75
N ALA A 126 1.31 -15.94 3.73
CA ALA A 126 0.38 -17.02 4.00
C ALA A 126 0.53 -18.19 3.00
N GLU A 127 0.73 -17.90 1.69
CA GLU A 127 1.05 -18.91 0.67
C GLU A 127 2.31 -19.70 0.98
N LYS A 128 3.26 -19.10 1.73
CA LYS A 128 4.48 -19.75 2.23
C LYS A 128 4.29 -20.41 3.61
N GLN A 129 3.05 -20.52 4.09
CA GLN A 129 2.69 -21.09 5.39
C GLN A 129 3.31 -20.34 6.59
N ALA A 130 3.63 -19.06 6.42
CA ALA A 130 4.11 -18.22 7.52
C ALA A 130 2.96 -17.80 8.46
N ASP A 131 3.30 -17.47 9.70
CA ASP A 131 2.34 -16.86 10.64
C ASP A 131 2.03 -15.42 10.22
N VAL A 132 0.75 -15.16 9.93
CA VAL A 132 0.25 -13.85 9.46
C VAL A 132 -0.74 -13.20 10.45
N GLN A 133 -0.94 -13.80 11.63
CA GLN A 133 -1.97 -13.38 12.61
C GLN A 133 -1.86 -11.90 12.99
N LEU A 134 -0.64 -11.37 13.11
CA LEU A 134 -0.42 -9.96 13.43
C LEU A 134 -1.01 -9.02 12.36
N LEU A 135 -0.82 -9.34 11.09
CA LEU A 135 -1.36 -8.54 9.97
C LEU A 135 -2.86 -8.79 9.78
N GLU A 136 -3.33 -10.00 9.98
CA GLU A 136 -4.77 -10.30 9.99
C GLU A 136 -5.51 -9.49 11.05
N ALA A 137 -4.99 -9.45 12.28
CA ALA A 137 -5.52 -8.64 13.36
C ALA A 137 -5.55 -7.16 13.00
N LEU A 138 -4.48 -6.62 12.38
CA LEU A 138 -4.46 -5.25 11.89
C LEU A 138 -5.61 -4.97 10.91
N PHE A 139 -5.81 -5.84 9.92
CA PHE A 139 -6.84 -5.64 8.91
C PHE A 139 -8.28 -5.90 9.42
N ALA A 140 -8.43 -6.61 10.52
CA ALA A 140 -9.73 -6.90 11.13
C ALA A 140 -10.23 -5.78 12.08
N MET A 141 -9.34 -4.91 12.57
CA MET A 141 -9.70 -3.91 13.58
C MET A 141 -9.96 -2.54 12.95
N PRO A 142 -11.17 -1.94 13.13
CA PRO A 142 -11.48 -0.61 12.60
C PRO A 142 -10.76 0.53 13.36
N ARG A 143 -10.26 0.25 14.55
CA ARG A 143 -9.43 1.15 15.37
C ARG A 143 -8.16 0.44 15.81
N ARG A 144 -7.08 1.20 15.91
CA ARG A 144 -5.81 0.73 16.47
C ARG A 144 -5.86 0.69 18.00
N PRO A 145 -4.91 0.02 18.66
CA PRO A 145 -4.84 -0.03 20.13
C PRO A 145 -4.78 1.36 20.81
N ASP A 146 -4.21 2.36 20.12
CA ASP A 146 -4.16 3.75 20.56
C ASP A 146 -5.51 4.51 20.42
N GLY A 147 -6.58 3.83 19.98
CA GLY A 147 -7.91 4.39 19.77
C GLY A 147 -8.08 5.14 18.43
N GLN A 148 -7.04 5.39 17.68
CA GLN A 148 -7.11 6.06 16.39
C GLN A 148 -7.80 5.19 15.32
N VAL A 149 -8.41 5.84 14.33
CA VAL A 149 -9.00 5.15 13.17
C VAL A 149 -7.92 4.38 12.44
N ASN A 150 -8.14 3.09 12.24
CA ASN A 150 -7.25 2.27 11.44
C ASN A 150 -7.55 2.44 9.95
N ARG A 151 -6.74 3.23 9.26
CA ARG A 151 -6.89 3.49 7.81
C ARG A 151 -6.50 2.29 6.94
N LEU A 152 -5.89 1.27 7.53
CA LEU A 152 -5.56 0.00 6.86
C LEU A 152 -6.68 -1.04 6.98
N TYR A 153 -7.71 -0.78 7.80
CA TYR A 153 -8.82 -1.69 8.06
C TYR A 153 -9.54 -2.14 6.80
N ALA A 154 -9.71 -3.47 6.65
CA ALA A 154 -10.46 -4.14 5.60
C ALA A 154 -10.22 -3.52 4.20
N PRO A 155 -9.00 -3.59 3.64
CA PRO A 155 -8.64 -2.92 2.37
C PRO A 155 -9.45 -3.44 1.18
N LEU A 156 -9.87 -4.68 1.27
CA LEU A 156 -10.71 -5.37 0.29
C LEU A 156 -12.00 -5.86 0.93
N ARG A 157 -13.03 -6.01 0.14
CA ARG A 157 -14.28 -6.69 0.48
C ARG A 157 -14.53 -7.82 -0.52
N THR A 158 -15.08 -8.92 -0.04
CA THR A 158 -15.50 -10.02 -0.90
C THR A 158 -16.93 -9.77 -1.35
N LEU A 159 -17.16 -9.84 -2.65
CA LEU A 159 -18.48 -9.76 -3.28
C LEU A 159 -18.71 -11.06 -4.05
N SER A 160 -19.97 -11.42 -4.27
CA SER A 160 -20.31 -12.49 -5.20
C SER A 160 -20.14 -11.98 -6.64
N GLY A 161 -19.39 -12.72 -7.46
CA GLY A 161 -19.31 -12.51 -8.89
C GLY A 161 -20.58 -12.93 -9.62
N PRO A 162 -20.71 -12.68 -10.93
CA PRO A 162 -21.88 -13.05 -11.74
C PRO A 162 -22.13 -14.56 -11.76
N ASP A 163 -21.10 -15.37 -11.64
CA ASP A 163 -21.09 -16.83 -11.57
C ASP A 163 -21.17 -17.38 -10.15
N GLY A 164 -21.38 -16.52 -9.15
CA GLY A 164 -21.36 -16.88 -7.73
C GLY A 164 -19.96 -17.02 -7.13
N SER A 165 -18.89 -16.91 -7.90
CA SER A 165 -17.53 -16.97 -7.38
C SER A 165 -17.18 -15.76 -6.51
N PRO A 166 -16.32 -15.92 -5.49
CA PRO A 166 -15.89 -14.79 -4.66
C PRO A 166 -14.98 -13.84 -5.48
N ARG A 167 -15.34 -12.56 -5.50
CA ARG A 167 -14.57 -11.49 -6.13
C ARG A 167 -14.07 -10.51 -5.09
N GLN A 168 -12.77 -10.22 -5.12
CA GLN A 168 -12.19 -9.19 -4.26
C GLN A 168 -12.38 -7.80 -4.89
N GLN A 169 -12.93 -6.88 -4.10
CA GLN A 169 -13.09 -5.48 -4.51
C GLN A 169 -12.46 -4.53 -3.50
N ARG A 170 -11.72 -3.54 -3.98
CA ARG A 170 -11.18 -2.47 -3.14
C ARG A 170 -12.30 -1.62 -2.55
N ARG A 171 -12.10 -1.13 -1.33
CA ARG A 171 -13.05 -0.18 -0.71
C ARG A 171 -12.98 1.20 -1.37
N HIS A 172 -11.79 1.62 -1.79
CA HIS A 172 -11.57 2.94 -2.37
C HIS A 172 -10.89 2.83 -3.73
N CYS A 173 -11.31 3.70 -4.64
CA CYS A 173 -10.74 3.76 -5.98
C CYS A 173 -9.31 4.32 -5.94
N CYS A 174 -8.43 3.73 -6.75
CA CYS A 174 -7.05 4.19 -6.90
C CYS A 174 -6.90 5.34 -7.93
N LEU A 175 -7.95 5.73 -8.61
CA LEU A 175 -8.00 6.79 -9.65
C LEU A 175 -7.15 6.53 -10.90
N ILE A 176 -6.33 5.49 -10.95
CA ILE A 176 -5.35 5.24 -12.02
C ILE A 176 -5.99 5.20 -13.42
N PHE A 177 -7.25 4.76 -13.52
CA PHE A 177 -8.01 4.74 -14.78
C PHE A 177 -8.22 6.14 -15.41
N ARG A 178 -7.88 7.22 -14.69
CA ARG A 178 -7.95 8.61 -15.20
C ARG A 178 -6.71 9.01 -16.00
N LEU A 179 -5.67 8.19 -15.97
CA LEU A 179 -4.48 8.37 -16.79
C LEU A 179 -4.69 7.72 -18.16
N ASP A 180 -4.21 8.38 -19.19
CA ASP A 180 -4.25 7.84 -20.54
C ASP A 180 -3.60 6.46 -20.61
N GLY A 181 -4.20 5.55 -21.37
CA GLY A 181 -3.75 4.18 -21.51
C GLY A 181 -4.06 3.26 -20.31
N HIS A 182 -4.71 3.76 -19.24
CA HIS A 182 -5.05 2.98 -18.07
C HIS A 182 -6.54 2.67 -17.98
N GLN A 183 -6.86 1.41 -17.64
CA GLN A 183 -8.22 0.95 -17.42
C GLN A 183 -8.53 0.77 -15.94
N LYS A 184 -9.82 0.59 -15.62
CA LYS A 184 -10.23 0.20 -14.24
C LYS A 184 -9.63 -1.15 -13.90
N CYS A 185 -8.99 -1.23 -12.73
CA CYS A 185 -8.40 -2.49 -12.25
C CYS A 185 -9.49 -3.55 -11.97
N PRO A 186 -9.17 -4.85 -12.00
CA PRO A 186 -10.14 -5.93 -11.73
C PRO A 186 -10.85 -5.81 -10.38
N SER A 187 -10.20 -5.24 -9.38
CA SER A 187 -10.76 -4.98 -8.04
C SER A 187 -11.34 -3.58 -7.88
N CYS A 188 -11.59 -2.84 -8.97
CA CYS A 188 -12.06 -1.45 -8.90
C CYS A 188 -13.46 -1.36 -8.29
N PRO A 189 -13.71 -0.47 -7.30
CA PRO A 189 -15.03 -0.29 -6.71
C PRO A 189 -16.03 0.39 -7.66
N LEU A 190 -15.55 0.95 -8.77
CA LEU A 190 -16.40 1.58 -9.81
C LEU A 190 -16.83 0.59 -10.90
N LEU A 191 -16.42 -0.67 -10.84
CA LEU A 191 -17.00 -1.71 -11.64
C LEU A 191 -18.36 -2.07 -11.03
N LYS A 192 -19.44 -1.89 -11.80
CA LYS A 192 -20.77 -2.32 -11.37
C LYS A 192 -20.77 -3.82 -11.16
N SER A 193 -21.40 -4.30 -10.09
CA SER A 193 -21.90 -5.67 -10.06
C SER A 193 -22.98 -5.74 -11.14
N GLU A 194 -22.86 -6.66 -12.08
CA GLU A 194 -23.86 -6.82 -13.17
C GLU A 194 -25.22 -7.35 -12.67
N ASN A 195 -25.47 -7.21 -11.36
CA ASN A 195 -26.77 -7.53 -10.75
C ASN A 195 -27.26 -6.30 -9.97
N SER A 196 -27.87 -5.36 -10.69
CA SER A 196 -28.79 -4.35 -10.15
C SER A 196 -29.89 -4.13 -11.17
#